data_9bb394b40b93c21fa01a38d35ac8ca7e
#
_entry.id   9bb394b40b93c21fa01a38d35ac8ca7e
#
_cell.length_a   1.000
_cell.length_b   1.000
_cell.length_c   1.000
_cell.angle_alpha   90.00
_cell.angle_beta   90.00
_cell.angle_gamma   90.00
#
_symmetry.space_group_name_H-M   'P 1'
#
loop_
_entity.id
_entity.type
_entity.pdbx_description
1 polymer ?
#
loop_
_entity_poly.entity_id
_entity_poly.type
_entity_poly.pdbx_seq_one_letter_code
_entity_poly.pdbx_strand_id
1 'polypeptide(L)'
;MKVLIEKKYLIVPVGTHATTKTLCFYESIADKKTLVMDYDCKLDLLNPTYTAYIDVSKMKGKELEYCSIPQMEFTLEQCDEKKIEGVYQEEMRPFVHYTPQIGWINDPNGLIKYGDTYHMFYQYNPFGTEW
;
A
#
# COMPACT_ATOMS: atom_id res chain seq x y z
N MET A 1 -3.72 -13.59 -12.27
CA MET A 1 -4.29 -12.42 -13.00
C MET A 1 -3.15 -11.62 -13.59
N LYS A 2 -3.42 -10.72 -14.58
CA LYS A 2 -2.39 -9.88 -15.22
C LYS A 2 -2.83 -8.43 -15.22
N VAL A 3 -1.86 -7.51 -15.13
CA VAL A 3 -2.07 -6.08 -15.21
C VAL A 3 -0.93 -5.42 -15.99
N LEU A 4 -1.26 -4.64 -17.02
CA LEU A 4 -0.32 -3.73 -17.68
C LEU A 4 -0.21 -2.46 -16.83
N ILE A 5 1.00 -2.09 -16.43
CA ILE A 5 1.23 -0.89 -15.63
C ILE A 5 1.24 0.33 -16.53
N GLU A 6 0.17 1.11 -16.49
CA GLU A 6 -0.02 2.32 -17.30
C GLU A 6 0.10 3.59 -16.46
N LYS A 7 -0.20 3.52 -15.16
CA LYS A 7 -0.21 4.67 -14.26
C LYS A 7 0.78 4.51 -13.10
N LYS A 8 0.87 5.55 -12.28
CA LYS A 8 1.87 5.63 -11.21
C LYS A 8 1.56 4.73 -10.02
N TYR A 9 0.27 4.55 -9.70
CA TYR A 9 -0.15 3.81 -8.51
C TYR A 9 -1.14 2.70 -8.86
N LEU A 10 -1.01 1.56 -8.19
CA LEU A 10 -2.08 0.58 -8.03
C LEU A 10 -2.92 0.96 -6.81
N ILE A 11 -4.23 0.88 -6.95
CA ILE A 11 -5.20 1.21 -5.91
C ILE A 11 -5.50 -0.06 -5.12
N VAL A 12 -5.35 -0.01 -3.80
CA VAL A 12 -5.60 -1.13 -2.90
C VAL A 12 -6.69 -0.73 -1.90
N PRO A 13 -7.92 -1.23 -2.05
CA PRO A 13 -8.98 -1.01 -1.07
C PRO A 13 -8.73 -1.84 0.18
N VAL A 14 -8.63 -1.19 1.34
CA VAL A 14 -8.28 -1.81 2.63
C VAL A 14 -9.47 -1.74 3.57
N GLY A 15 -9.86 -2.90 4.13
CA GLY A 15 -10.87 -3.03 5.17
C GLY A 15 -10.25 -3.42 6.51
N THR A 16 -10.42 -2.61 7.55
CA THR A 16 -9.80 -2.85 8.87
C THR A 16 -10.21 -4.17 9.52
N HIS A 17 -11.36 -4.72 9.14
CA HIS A 17 -11.89 -6.01 9.63
C HIS A 17 -11.68 -7.16 8.64
N ALA A 18 -11.12 -6.90 7.45
CA ALA A 18 -10.84 -7.97 6.50
C ALA A 18 -9.69 -8.88 6.99
N THR A 19 -9.72 -10.13 6.55
CA THR A 19 -8.62 -11.06 6.80
C THR A 19 -7.42 -10.67 5.96
N THR A 20 -6.23 -10.74 6.56
CA THR A 20 -4.97 -10.48 5.87
C THR A 20 -4.73 -11.47 4.73
N LYS A 21 -4.29 -10.97 3.60
CA LYS A 21 -3.86 -11.71 2.41
C LYS A 21 -2.54 -11.16 1.93
N THR A 22 -1.67 -12.03 1.44
CA THR A 22 -0.45 -11.57 0.78
C THR A 22 -0.75 -11.32 -0.70
N LEU A 23 -0.57 -10.09 -1.18
CA LEU A 23 -0.62 -9.72 -2.59
C LEU A 23 0.77 -9.92 -3.18
N CYS A 24 0.89 -10.80 -4.18
CA CYS A 24 2.14 -11.10 -4.84
C CYS A 24 2.12 -10.62 -6.29
N PHE A 25 3.21 -9.98 -6.73
CA PHE A 25 3.40 -9.49 -8.10
C PHE A 25 4.64 -10.12 -8.70
N TYR A 26 4.52 -10.58 -9.92
CA TYR A 26 5.59 -11.28 -10.64
C TYR A 26 5.84 -10.63 -12.00
N GLU A 27 7.09 -10.59 -12.39
CA GLU A 27 7.53 -10.27 -13.75
C GLU A 27 8.00 -11.54 -14.43
N SER A 28 7.62 -11.75 -15.71
CA SER A 28 8.09 -12.86 -16.53
C SER A 28 9.18 -12.36 -17.46
N ILE A 29 10.41 -12.82 -17.24
CA ILE A 29 11.60 -12.49 -18.05
C ILE A 29 12.18 -13.79 -18.59
N ALA A 30 12.25 -13.92 -19.92
CA ALA A 30 12.80 -15.13 -20.60
C ALA A 30 12.16 -16.42 -20.03
N ASP A 31 10.84 -16.47 -19.97
CA ASP A 31 10.03 -17.59 -19.48
C ASP A 31 10.23 -17.94 -17.98
N LYS A 32 10.97 -17.11 -17.25
CA LYS A 32 11.12 -17.25 -15.80
C LYS A 32 10.24 -16.25 -15.06
N LYS A 33 9.34 -16.77 -14.25
CA LYS A 33 8.49 -15.98 -13.35
C LYS A 33 9.27 -15.60 -12.08
N THR A 34 9.43 -14.30 -11.84
CA THR A 34 10.18 -13.77 -10.69
C THR A 34 9.29 -12.88 -9.85
N LEU A 35 9.22 -13.13 -8.55
CA LEU A 35 8.55 -12.26 -7.59
C LEU A 35 9.28 -10.92 -7.54
N VAL A 36 8.56 -9.83 -7.76
CA VAL A 36 9.11 -8.47 -7.77
C VAL A 36 8.59 -7.60 -6.63
N MET A 37 7.40 -7.92 -6.12
CA MET A 37 6.81 -7.25 -4.96
C MET A 37 5.85 -8.21 -4.26
N ASP A 38 5.75 -8.10 -2.93
CA ASP A 38 4.71 -8.70 -2.13
C ASP A 38 4.32 -7.77 -0.98
N TYR A 39 3.05 -7.86 -0.55
CA TYR A 39 2.49 -7.02 0.51
C TYR A 39 1.43 -7.79 1.27
N ASP A 40 1.54 -7.82 2.58
CA ASP A 40 0.43 -8.26 3.43
C ASP A 40 -0.62 -7.13 3.51
N CYS A 41 -1.84 -7.47 3.15
CA CYS A 41 -2.93 -6.52 2.96
C CYS A 41 -4.26 -7.05 3.47
N LYS A 42 -5.00 -6.21 4.17
CA LYS A 42 -6.41 -6.45 4.50
C LYS A 42 -7.31 -6.03 3.33
N LEU A 43 -7.18 -6.73 2.20
CA LEU A 43 -7.91 -6.41 0.97
C LEU A 43 -9.42 -6.60 1.15
N ASP A 44 -10.19 -5.53 0.97
CA ASP A 44 -11.65 -5.53 1.00
C ASP A 44 -12.22 -4.77 -0.20
N LEU A 45 -12.77 -5.51 -1.14
CA LEU A 45 -13.32 -4.96 -2.38
C LEU A 45 -14.75 -4.45 -2.22
N LEU A 46 -15.46 -4.88 -1.18
CA LEU A 46 -16.88 -4.60 -1.00
C LEU A 46 -17.11 -3.44 -0.03
N ASN A 47 -16.37 -3.40 1.07
CA ASN A 47 -16.55 -2.41 2.13
C ASN A 47 -15.21 -1.86 2.62
N PRO A 48 -14.41 -1.22 1.75
CA PRO A 48 -13.12 -0.68 2.14
C PRO A 48 -13.29 0.45 3.17
N THR A 49 -12.48 0.43 4.20
CA THR A 49 -12.42 1.49 5.20
C THR A 49 -11.63 2.69 4.68
N TYR A 50 -10.58 2.41 3.90
CA TYR A 50 -9.76 3.43 3.25
C TYR A 50 -9.05 2.84 2.01
N THR A 51 -8.40 3.71 1.26
CA THR A 51 -7.64 3.35 0.06
C THR A 51 -6.15 3.53 0.30
N ALA A 52 -5.37 2.48 0.07
CA ALA A 52 -3.92 2.52 0.02
C ALA A 52 -3.42 2.48 -1.43
N TYR A 53 -2.13 2.80 -1.63
CA TYR A 53 -1.55 2.94 -2.96
C TYR A 53 -0.16 2.31 -3.01
N ILE A 54 0.08 1.44 -3.99
CA ILE A 54 1.40 0.89 -4.30
C ILE A 54 2.02 1.74 -5.41
N ASP A 55 3.17 2.35 -5.16
CA ASP A 55 3.91 3.08 -6.21
C ASP A 55 4.58 2.08 -7.17
N VAL A 56 4.09 2.05 -8.40
CA VAL A 56 4.59 1.21 -9.48
C VAL A 56 5.20 2.01 -10.63
N SER A 57 5.53 3.27 -10.38
CA SER A 57 6.06 4.21 -11.40
C SER A 57 7.30 3.66 -12.13
N LYS A 58 8.15 2.91 -11.43
CA LYS A 58 9.34 2.26 -11.99
C LYS A 58 9.04 1.05 -12.90
N MET A 59 7.79 0.60 -12.90
CA MET A 59 7.34 -0.57 -13.68
C MET A 59 6.44 -0.17 -14.85
N LYS A 60 6.30 1.13 -15.11
CA LYS A 60 5.43 1.64 -16.20
C LYS A 60 5.80 1.01 -17.54
N GLY A 61 4.78 0.53 -18.26
CA GLY A 61 4.91 -0.19 -19.52
C GLY A 61 5.16 -1.70 -19.39
N LYS A 62 5.34 -2.24 -18.17
CA LYS A 62 5.50 -3.68 -17.94
C LYS A 62 4.14 -4.33 -17.67
N GLU A 63 3.99 -5.58 -18.13
CA GLU A 63 2.90 -6.46 -17.71
C GLU A 63 3.35 -7.27 -16.49
N LEU A 64 2.61 -7.16 -15.40
CA LEU A 64 2.83 -7.96 -14.18
C LEU A 64 1.74 -9.03 -14.06
N GLU A 65 2.13 -10.22 -13.66
CA GLU A 65 1.20 -11.19 -13.12
C GLU A 65 1.00 -10.94 -11.63
N TYR A 66 -0.22 -11.07 -11.13
CA TYR A 66 -0.50 -10.91 -9.71
C TYR A 66 -1.50 -11.93 -9.18
N CYS A 67 -1.41 -12.23 -7.90
CA CYS A 67 -2.34 -13.08 -7.16
C CYS A 67 -2.40 -12.66 -5.69
N SER A 68 -3.35 -13.24 -4.96
CA SER A 68 -3.37 -13.18 -3.50
C SER A 68 -3.21 -14.57 -2.88
N ILE A 69 -2.74 -14.59 -1.64
CA ILE A 69 -2.66 -15.79 -0.81
C ILE A 69 -3.39 -15.48 0.52
N PRO A 70 -4.51 -16.15 0.89
CA PRO A 70 -5.26 -17.12 0.08
C PRO A 70 -5.77 -16.56 -1.24
N GLN A 71 -5.89 -17.43 -2.23
CA GLN A 71 -6.27 -17.03 -3.58
C GLN A 71 -7.69 -16.46 -3.63
N MET A 72 -7.84 -15.33 -4.30
CA MET A 72 -9.12 -14.75 -4.73
C MET A 72 -8.96 -14.08 -6.09
N GLU A 73 -10.06 -13.91 -6.79
CA GLU A 73 -10.11 -13.15 -8.05
C GLU A 73 -10.46 -11.69 -7.75
N PHE A 74 -9.69 -10.77 -8.31
CA PHE A 74 -9.93 -9.33 -8.19
C PHE A 74 -9.20 -8.56 -9.29
N THR A 75 -9.64 -7.33 -9.52
CA THR A 75 -8.99 -6.42 -10.45
C THR A 75 -8.41 -5.24 -9.68
N LEU A 76 -7.16 -4.88 -9.99
CA LEU A 76 -6.51 -3.70 -9.45
C LEU A 76 -6.73 -2.50 -10.38
N GLU A 77 -7.30 -1.46 -9.84
CA GLU A 77 -7.40 -0.17 -10.51
C GLU A 77 -6.09 0.60 -10.42
N GLN A 78 -5.91 1.57 -11.31
CA GLN A 78 -4.70 2.40 -11.37
C GLN A 78 -5.05 3.89 -11.39
N CYS A 79 -4.16 4.72 -10.82
CA CYS A 79 -4.27 6.18 -10.89
C CYS A 79 -2.88 6.83 -10.96
N ASP A 80 -2.83 8.08 -11.44
CA ASP A 80 -1.60 8.89 -11.43
C ASP A 80 -1.49 9.76 -10.18
N GLU A 81 -2.62 10.03 -9.51
CA GLU A 81 -2.70 10.84 -8.29
C GLU A 81 -3.44 10.09 -7.18
N LYS A 82 -2.94 10.22 -5.95
CA LYS A 82 -3.59 9.68 -4.77
C LYS A 82 -4.77 10.57 -4.37
N LYS A 83 -5.94 9.97 -4.15
CA LYS A 83 -7.07 10.66 -3.52
C LYS A 83 -6.90 10.56 -2.01
N ILE A 84 -6.72 11.71 -1.36
CA ILE A 84 -6.51 11.82 0.11
C ILE A 84 -7.59 12.68 0.77
N GLU A 85 -8.82 12.60 0.24
CA GLU A 85 -9.96 13.32 0.81
C GLU A 85 -10.23 12.85 2.25
N GLY A 86 -10.45 13.81 3.16
CA GLY A 86 -10.76 13.52 4.56
C GLY A 86 -9.58 13.11 5.44
N VAL A 87 -8.38 12.93 4.88
CA VAL A 87 -7.17 12.61 5.66
C VAL A 87 -6.82 13.79 6.57
N TYR A 88 -6.52 13.50 7.83
CA TYR A 88 -6.33 14.46 8.93
C TYR A 88 -7.59 15.21 9.37
N GLN A 89 -8.77 14.78 8.94
CA GLN A 89 -10.07 15.37 9.34
C GLN A 89 -10.93 14.37 10.12
N GLU A 90 -10.40 13.20 10.41
CA GLU A 90 -11.11 12.16 11.16
C GLU A 90 -11.36 12.59 12.61
N GLU A 91 -12.54 12.34 13.13
CA GLU A 91 -13.01 12.75 14.47
C GLU A 91 -12.05 12.29 15.59
N MET A 92 -11.49 11.09 15.47
CA MET A 92 -10.62 10.49 16.48
C MET A 92 -9.12 10.71 16.24
N ARG A 93 -8.76 11.58 15.30
CA ARG A 93 -7.34 11.84 15.03
C ARG A 93 -6.69 12.66 16.16
N PRO A 94 -5.55 12.19 16.71
CA PRO A 94 -4.82 12.95 17.73
C PRO A 94 -4.29 14.30 17.20
N PHE A 95 -4.48 15.37 17.98
CA PHE A 95 -3.97 16.71 17.62
C PHE A 95 -2.51 16.94 18.00
N VAL A 96 -1.99 16.20 18.99
CA VAL A 96 -0.69 16.47 19.61
C VAL A 96 0.38 15.49 19.13
N HIS A 97 -0.01 14.28 18.78
CA HIS A 97 0.93 13.22 18.38
C HIS A 97 1.04 13.11 16.87
N TYR A 98 2.24 12.73 16.41
CA TYR A 98 2.41 12.36 15.01
C TYR A 98 1.54 11.14 14.66
N THR A 99 0.87 11.23 13.53
CA THR A 99 0.11 10.12 12.94
C THR A 99 0.38 10.05 11.44
N PRO A 100 0.45 8.84 10.84
CA PRO A 100 0.57 8.70 9.39
C PRO A 100 -0.73 9.11 8.71
N GLN A 101 -0.71 9.34 7.41
CA GLN A 101 -1.93 9.63 6.66
C GLN A 101 -2.96 8.51 6.77
N ILE A 102 -2.52 7.27 6.60
CA ILE A 102 -3.34 6.06 6.64
C ILE A 102 -2.52 4.92 7.23
N GLY A 103 -3.19 3.83 7.60
CA GLY A 103 -2.55 2.58 8.00
C GLY A 103 -1.93 2.61 9.38
N TRP A 104 -1.07 1.65 9.61
CA TRP A 104 -0.44 1.37 10.91
C TRP A 104 0.99 1.88 10.97
N ILE A 105 1.36 2.44 12.11
CA ILE A 105 2.75 2.79 12.43
C ILE A 105 3.13 2.22 13.78
N ASN A 106 4.41 1.84 13.93
CA ASN A 106 5.02 1.45 15.19
C ASN A 106 6.53 1.69 15.16
N ASP A 107 7.18 1.43 16.30
CA ASP A 107 8.62 1.48 16.51
C ASP A 107 9.29 2.71 15.85
N PRO A 108 8.97 3.94 16.30
CA PRO A 108 9.71 5.11 15.86
C PRO A 108 11.18 4.96 16.24
N ASN A 109 12.07 5.18 15.28
CA ASN A 109 13.51 5.01 15.46
C ASN A 109 14.28 6.05 14.64
N GLY A 110 15.60 6.08 14.80
CA GLY A 110 16.48 6.90 14.00
C GLY A 110 16.16 8.40 14.06
N LEU A 111 15.73 8.92 15.20
CA LEU A 111 15.51 10.36 15.39
C LEU A 111 16.82 11.11 15.19
N ILE A 112 16.87 11.96 14.16
CA ILE A 112 18.06 12.76 13.84
C ILE A 112 17.68 14.15 13.37
N LYS A 113 18.47 15.14 13.76
CA LYS A 113 18.43 16.48 13.19
C LYS A 113 19.49 16.61 12.11
N TYR A 114 19.07 17.00 10.91
CA TYR A 114 19.97 17.35 9.81
C TYR A 114 19.62 18.74 9.29
N GLY A 115 20.53 19.69 9.39
CA GLY A 115 20.25 21.11 9.17
C GLY A 115 19.16 21.60 10.12
N ASP A 116 18.11 22.19 9.60
CA ASP A 116 16.95 22.67 10.37
C ASP A 116 15.77 21.71 10.38
N THR A 117 15.95 20.49 9.86
CA THR A 117 14.90 19.48 9.77
C THR A 117 15.15 18.36 10.75
N TYR A 118 14.11 17.99 11.53
CA TYR A 118 14.09 16.78 12.34
C TYR A 118 13.50 15.64 11.52
N HIS A 119 14.23 14.53 11.44
CA HIS A 119 13.79 13.32 10.75
C HIS A 119 13.39 12.27 11.79
N MET A 120 12.25 11.64 11.57
CA MET A 120 11.77 10.51 12.34
C MET A 120 11.52 9.34 11.39
N PHE A 121 12.17 8.22 11.64
CA PHE A 121 11.93 6.97 10.93
C PHE A 121 11.02 6.09 11.78
N TYR A 122 10.19 5.26 11.14
CA TYR A 122 9.28 4.35 11.81
C TYR A 122 8.93 3.18 10.90
N GLN A 123 8.46 2.09 11.48
CA GLN A 123 7.89 1.00 10.72
C GLN A 123 6.47 1.39 10.29
N TYR A 124 6.12 1.09 9.04
CA TYR A 124 4.89 1.57 8.44
C TYR A 124 4.22 0.50 7.59
N ASN A 125 2.97 0.17 7.92
CA ASN A 125 2.10 -0.69 7.13
C ASN A 125 0.89 0.09 6.63
N PRO A 126 0.87 0.56 5.37
CA PRO A 126 -0.29 1.26 4.80
C PRO A 126 -1.44 0.32 4.42
N PHE A 127 -1.24 -1.00 4.42
CA PHE A 127 -2.18 -1.97 3.91
C PHE A 127 -2.95 -2.74 5.00
N GLY A 128 -2.79 -2.36 6.25
CA GLY A 128 -3.42 -3.02 7.38
C GLY A 128 -3.44 -2.16 8.65
N THR A 129 -3.83 -2.80 9.76
CA THR A 129 -3.96 -2.19 11.09
C THR A 129 -3.09 -2.89 12.13
N GLU A 130 -2.14 -3.68 11.70
CA GLU A 130 -1.25 -4.50 12.52
C GLU A 130 0.04 -4.80 11.75
N TRP A 131 0.97 -5.50 12.40
CA TRP A 131 2.23 -5.97 11.81
C TRP A 131 2.01 -6.76 10.52
#